data_9523ec96652bb780fd49307dd0dc4633
#
_entry.id   9523ec96652bb780fd49307dd0dc4633
#
_cell.length_a   1.000
_cell.length_b   1.000
_cell.length_c   1.000
_cell.angle_alpha   90.00
_cell.angle_beta   90.00
_cell.angle_gamma   90.00
#
_symmetry.space_group_name_H-M   'P 1'
#
loop_
_entity.id
_entity.type
_entity.pdbx_description
1 polymer ?
#
loop_
_entity_poly.entity_id
_entity_poly.type
_entity_poly.pdbx_seq_one_letter_code
_entity_poly.pdbx_strand_id
1 'polypeptide(L)'
;MSSFVKPALAATAAVLLLGTQLSGARAASDPVCKDYATAAVRQVRLMHEHPACNRGIGARWSDDWNVHYQWCLNANYQQIGAERDARTNWLKSCEGR
;
A
#
# COMPACT_ATOMS: atom_id res chain seq x y z
N MET A 1 -12.03 34.65 -38.93
CA MET A 1 -12.62 35.32 -37.88
C MET A 1 -13.02 34.42 -36.75
N SER A 2 -13.88 33.54 -36.99
CA SER A 2 -14.41 32.70 -35.94
C SER A 2 -13.38 31.80 -35.32
N SER A 3 -12.23 31.75 -35.86
CA SER A 3 -11.18 30.88 -35.35
C SER A 3 -10.78 31.15 -33.94
N PHE A 4 -11.13 32.26 -33.44
CA PHE A 4 -10.74 32.65 -32.10
C PHE A 4 -11.33 31.78 -31.04
N VAL A 5 -12.44 31.23 -31.31
CA VAL A 5 -13.17 30.47 -30.31
C VAL A 5 -12.51 29.18 -29.92
N LYS A 6 -11.83 28.57 -30.82
CA LYS A 6 -11.28 27.27 -30.59
C LYS A 6 -10.28 27.16 -29.48
N PRO A 7 -9.35 28.08 -29.34
CA PRO A 7 -8.33 27.95 -28.29
C PRO A 7 -8.91 27.90 -26.89
N ALA A 8 -9.97 28.61 -26.70
CA ALA A 8 -10.56 28.65 -25.37
C ALA A 8 -11.06 27.31 -24.92
N LEU A 9 -11.56 26.52 -25.82
CA LEU A 9 -12.10 25.22 -25.48
C LEU A 9 -11.02 24.25 -25.08
N ALA A 10 -9.89 24.33 -25.71
CA ALA A 10 -8.80 23.43 -25.41
C ALA A 10 -8.29 23.61 -23.97
N ALA A 11 -8.24 24.82 -23.52
CA ALA A 11 -7.76 25.09 -22.18
C ALA A 11 -8.64 24.45 -21.11
N THR A 12 -9.93 24.46 -21.34
CA THR A 12 -10.86 23.89 -20.39
C THR A 12 -10.66 22.40 -20.23
N ALA A 13 -10.43 21.71 -21.31
CA ALA A 13 -10.24 20.26 -21.27
C ALA A 13 -8.99 19.90 -20.45
N ALA A 14 -7.95 20.67 -20.57
CA ALA A 14 -6.72 20.37 -19.84
C ALA A 14 -6.93 20.41 -18.33
N VAL A 15 -7.71 21.36 -17.87
CA VAL A 15 -7.96 21.49 -16.43
C VAL A 15 -8.67 20.27 -15.88
N LEU A 16 -9.61 19.73 -16.60
CA LEU A 16 -10.36 18.58 -16.15
C LEU A 16 -9.46 17.35 -16.00
N LEU A 17 -8.53 17.18 -16.88
CA LEU A 17 -7.63 16.06 -16.83
C LEU A 17 -6.77 16.07 -15.57
N LEU A 18 -6.31 17.24 -15.18
CA LEU A 18 -5.50 17.38 -13.98
C LEU A 18 -6.26 16.95 -12.74
N GLY A 19 -7.50 17.33 -12.63
CA GLY A 19 -8.32 16.95 -11.50
C GLY A 19 -8.50 15.45 -11.39
N THR A 20 -8.62 14.78 -12.51
CA THR A 20 -8.80 13.34 -12.52
C THR A 20 -7.56 12.60 -12.04
N GLN A 21 -6.40 13.09 -12.40
CA GLN A 21 -5.16 12.41 -12.05
C GLN A 21 -4.88 12.39 -10.56
N LEU A 22 -5.34 13.36 -9.83
CA LEU A 22 -5.04 13.46 -8.40
C LEU A 22 -5.78 12.44 -7.56
N SER A 23 -6.89 11.91 -8.04
CA SER A 23 -7.72 11.05 -7.22
C SER A 23 -7.18 9.64 -7.04
N GLY A 24 -6.28 9.18 -7.89
CA GLY A 24 -5.82 7.81 -7.86
C GLY A 24 -4.53 7.55 -7.10
N ALA A 25 -3.87 8.58 -6.61
CA ALA A 25 -2.53 8.44 -6.05
C ALA A 25 -2.44 8.85 -4.59
N ARG A 26 -3.50 8.64 -3.84
CA ARG A 26 -3.54 9.08 -2.46
C ARG A 26 -2.83 8.12 -1.53
N ALA A 27 -1.92 8.63 -0.72
CA ALA A 27 -1.25 7.85 0.32
C ALA A 27 -2.24 7.46 1.42
N ALA A 28 -1.90 6.43 2.16
CA ALA A 28 -2.74 5.96 3.24
C ALA A 28 -2.71 6.91 4.44
N SER A 29 -3.79 6.92 5.20
CA SER A 29 -3.94 7.79 6.36
C SER A 29 -3.22 7.21 7.58
N ASP A 30 -2.96 8.08 8.56
CA ASP A 30 -2.30 7.68 9.80
C ASP A 30 -3.02 6.55 10.54
N PRO A 31 -4.35 6.62 10.78
CA PRO A 31 -5.04 5.53 11.48
C PRO A 31 -4.95 4.19 10.74
N VAL A 32 -5.04 4.22 9.43
CA VAL A 32 -4.93 3.01 8.63
C VAL A 32 -3.54 2.41 8.77
N CYS A 33 -2.51 3.25 8.78
CA CYS A 33 -1.14 2.77 8.87
C CYS A 33 -0.78 2.26 10.25
N LYS A 34 -1.39 2.80 11.30
CA LYS A 34 -1.23 2.24 12.65
C LYS A 34 -1.82 0.84 12.72
N ASP A 35 -3.00 0.64 12.17
CA ASP A 35 -3.61 -0.67 12.13
C ASP A 35 -2.82 -1.64 11.27
N TYR A 36 -2.34 -1.16 10.13
CA TYR A 36 -1.52 -1.98 9.24
C TYR A 36 -0.25 -2.46 9.94
N ALA A 37 0.47 -1.56 10.58
CA ALA A 37 1.72 -1.91 11.26
C ALA A 37 1.50 -2.90 12.39
N THR A 38 0.43 -2.73 13.15
CA THR A 38 0.10 -3.64 14.24
C THR A 38 -0.22 -5.04 13.70
N ALA A 39 -0.99 -5.11 12.63
CA ALA A 39 -1.30 -6.39 12.00
C ALA A 39 -0.06 -7.04 11.39
N ALA A 40 0.84 -6.24 10.80
CA ALA A 40 2.06 -6.76 10.21
C ALA A 40 2.97 -7.39 11.27
N VAL A 41 3.15 -6.72 12.39
CA VAL A 41 3.99 -7.25 13.47
C VAL A 41 3.39 -8.53 14.03
N ARG A 42 2.07 -8.62 14.12
CA ARG A 42 1.39 -9.85 14.55
C ARG A 42 1.68 -11.00 13.58
N GLN A 43 1.64 -10.74 12.28
CA GLN A 43 1.96 -11.74 11.28
C GLN A 43 3.42 -12.19 11.37
N VAL A 44 4.32 -11.26 11.63
CA VAL A 44 5.74 -11.59 11.81
C VAL A 44 5.93 -12.50 13.03
N ARG A 45 5.22 -12.21 14.12
CA ARG A 45 5.29 -13.04 15.32
C ARG A 45 4.80 -14.46 15.03
N LEU A 46 3.70 -14.59 14.29
CA LEU A 46 3.20 -15.91 13.89
C LEU A 46 4.21 -16.66 13.05
N MET A 47 4.90 -15.96 12.16
CA MET A 47 5.94 -16.59 11.35
C MET A 47 7.04 -17.18 12.23
N HIS A 48 7.48 -16.45 13.24
CA HIS A 48 8.54 -16.93 14.13
C HIS A 48 8.10 -18.08 15.00
N GLU A 49 6.82 -18.15 15.35
CA GLU A 49 6.29 -19.23 16.18
C GLU A 49 6.17 -20.56 15.44
N HIS A 50 6.16 -20.52 14.12
CA HIS A 50 6.02 -21.71 13.28
C HIS A 50 7.35 -22.04 12.61
N PRO A 51 8.02 -23.12 13.02
CA PRO A 51 9.36 -23.41 12.46
C PRO A 51 9.38 -23.50 10.95
N ALA A 52 8.36 -24.09 10.34
CA ALA A 52 8.30 -24.22 8.88
C ALA A 52 8.10 -22.87 8.19
N CYS A 53 7.57 -21.88 8.90
CA CYS A 53 7.33 -20.55 8.36
C CYS A 53 8.49 -19.61 8.57
N ASN A 54 9.40 -19.90 9.49
CA ASN A 54 10.42 -18.96 9.95
C ASN A 54 11.57 -18.84 8.95
N ARG A 55 11.24 -18.40 7.75
CA ARG A 55 12.20 -18.17 6.67
C ARG A 55 12.03 -16.80 6.01
N GLY A 56 11.10 -16.00 6.52
CA GLY A 56 10.84 -14.70 5.96
C GLY A 56 11.99 -13.74 6.26
N ILE A 57 12.48 -13.08 5.23
CA ILE A 57 13.57 -12.11 5.36
C ILE A 57 13.15 -10.80 4.72
N GLY A 58 13.87 -9.74 5.06
CA GLY A 58 13.63 -8.43 4.49
C GLY A 58 12.61 -7.63 5.28
N ALA A 59 12.34 -6.42 4.78
CA ALA A 59 11.48 -5.46 5.48
C ALA A 59 10.05 -5.97 5.68
N ARG A 60 9.58 -6.80 4.75
CA ARG A 60 8.22 -7.38 4.86
C ARG A 60 8.05 -8.14 6.17
N TRP A 61 9.11 -8.76 6.67
CA TRP A 61 9.11 -9.60 7.86
C TRP A 61 9.84 -8.98 9.02
N SER A 62 10.00 -7.66 9.02
CA SER A 62 10.59 -6.94 10.13
C SER A 62 9.67 -7.02 11.37
N ASP A 63 10.26 -7.20 12.53
CA ASP A 63 9.53 -7.15 13.79
C ASP A 63 9.45 -5.73 14.35
N ASP A 64 10.00 -4.77 13.64
CA ASP A 64 9.96 -3.36 14.04
C ASP A 64 8.66 -2.73 13.51
N TRP A 65 7.77 -2.39 14.42
CA TRP A 65 6.49 -1.77 14.09
C TRP A 65 6.67 -0.53 13.21
N ASN A 66 7.66 0.29 13.53
CA ASN A 66 7.86 1.55 12.82
C ASN A 66 8.28 1.35 11.37
N VAL A 67 8.97 0.28 11.06
CA VAL A 67 9.32 -0.04 9.67
C VAL A 67 8.05 -0.21 8.83
N HIS A 68 7.08 -0.94 9.34
CA HIS A 68 5.81 -1.15 8.66
C HIS A 68 4.98 0.12 8.59
N TYR A 69 4.97 0.88 9.67
CA TYR A 69 4.22 2.12 9.74
C TYR A 69 4.73 3.15 8.72
N GLN A 70 6.04 3.38 8.70
CA GLN A 70 6.63 4.34 7.77
C GLN A 70 6.45 3.92 6.32
N TRP A 71 6.59 2.64 6.03
CA TRP A 71 6.33 2.15 4.69
C TRP A 71 4.88 2.43 4.27
N CYS A 72 3.96 2.17 5.16
CA CYS A 72 2.54 2.35 4.89
C CYS A 72 2.19 3.81 4.57
N LEU A 73 2.79 4.76 5.29
CA LEU A 73 2.53 6.17 5.07
C LEU A 73 2.89 6.63 3.66
N ASN A 74 3.77 5.91 2.99
CA ASN A 74 4.20 6.22 1.63
C ASN A 74 3.57 5.30 0.59
N ALA A 75 2.67 4.42 1.00
CA ALA A 75 2.03 3.46 0.11
C ALA A 75 0.58 3.86 -0.15
N ASN A 76 0.02 3.34 -1.22
CA ASN A 76 -1.42 3.47 -1.47
C ASN A 76 -2.15 2.24 -0.92
N TYR A 77 -3.47 2.31 -0.90
CA TYR A 77 -4.28 1.23 -0.31
C TYR A 77 -4.12 -0.10 -1.03
N GLN A 78 -3.91 -0.05 -2.33
CA GLN A 78 -3.70 -1.27 -3.11
C GLN A 78 -2.39 -1.96 -2.72
N GLN A 79 -1.33 -1.20 -2.55
CA GLN A 79 -0.04 -1.73 -2.12
C GLN A 79 -0.12 -2.31 -0.72
N ILE A 80 -0.84 -1.66 0.17
CA ILE A 80 -1.03 -2.13 1.54
C ILE A 80 -1.74 -3.47 1.55
N GLY A 81 -2.79 -3.61 0.76
CA GLY A 81 -3.51 -4.87 0.63
C GLY A 81 -2.63 -5.98 0.08
N ALA A 82 -1.83 -5.67 -0.93
CA ALA A 82 -0.94 -6.66 -1.54
C ALA A 82 0.12 -7.16 -0.55
N GLU A 83 0.67 -6.28 0.27
CA GLU A 83 1.65 -6.69 1.28
C GLU A 83 1.02 -7.55 2.38
N ARG A 84 -0.17 -7.17 2.82
CA ARG A 84 -0.91 -7.97 3.79
C ARG A 84 -1.18 -9.37 3.27
N ASP A 85 -1.61 -9.45 2.02
CA ASP A 85 -1.91 -10.73 1.38
C ASP A 85 -0.66 -11.58 1.21
N ALA A 86 0.47 -10.96 0.88
CA ALA A 86 1.72 -11.69 0.73
C ALA A 86 2.10 -12.38 2.04
N ARG A 87 1.98 -11.70 3.17
CA ARG A 87 2.26 -12.31 4.47
C ARG A 87 1.24 -13.41 4.81
N THR A 88 -0.03 -13.15 4.54
CA THR A 88 -1.10 -14.13 4.77
C THR A 88 -0.86 -15.40 3.96
N ASN A 89 -0.52 -15.25 2.69
CA ASN A 89 -0.29 -16.40 1.81
C ASN A 89 0.95 -17.19 2.24
N TRP A 90 2.00 -16.50 2.68
CA TRP A 90 3.18 -17.18 3.20
C TRP A 90 2.81 -18.05 4.40
N LEU A 91 2.09 -17.48 5.37
CA LEU A 91 1.70 -18.21 6.57
C LEU A 91 0.82 -19.42 6.23
N LYS A 92 -0.13 -19.26 5.32
CA LYS A 92 -0.99 -20.36 4.90
C LYS A 92 -0.20 -21.48 4.23
N SER A 93 0.81 -21.13 3.46
CA SER A 93 1.58 -22.12 2.70
C SER A 93 2.43 -23.00 3.59
N CYS A 94 2.78 -22.56 4.78
CA CYS A 94 3.68 -23.29 5.67
C CYS A 94 3.02 -23.84 6.94
N GLU A 95 1.79 -23.43 7.26
CA GLU A 95 1.14 -23.82 8.52
C GLU A 95 0.93 -25.32 8.67
N GLY A 96 0.74 -26.03 7.59
CA GLY A 96 0.49 -27.45 7.64
C GLY A 96 1.73 -28.33 7.64
N ARG A 97 2.91 -27.73 7.75
CA ARG A 97 4.16 -28.48 7.64
C ARG A 97 4.82 -28.75 9.00
#